data_d31e18005896c5014d4ddb88182a0328
#
_entry.id   d31e18005896c5014d4ddb88182a0328
#
_cell.length_a   1.000
_cell.length_b   1.000
_cell.length_c   1.000
_cell.angle_alpha   90.00
_cell.angle_beta   90.00
_cell.angle_gamma   90.00
#
_symmetry.space_group_name_H-M   'P 1'
#
loop_
_entity.id
_entity.type
_entity.pdbx_description
1 polymer ?
#
loop_
_entity_poly.entity_id
_entity_poly.type
_entity_poly.pdbx_seq_one_letter_code
_entity_poly.pdbx_strand_id
1 'polypeptide(L)'
;MRRKIYEQLVQWKEHEQGHVALLIEGARRVGKSYIVEEFAQKEYKSYILVDFAHITKPLKRVFDDYLEDTDTFLLYLQHVTGKRLYARESLIIFDEIQKYPRARQAIKHLVADGRYDYIETGSLVGINSQAEDILEPSEERPVTLYPMDFEEFLWAMGDEMTMPFVRDCLASQRPLGPVHRKTMDLFRQYLIVGGMPQVVKKYVETRDFREADRQKRDILSLYRRSIGKYAKGYAEKVRQIFDQIPGELQQHEKRFRLSDLEEGARYRSYESSFLWLQDAMMTNTCYAVTEPTVGMKLRRVDNVFKSYMNDTGLLLAHAFDEKTIQGEELYQKLLLDKLEINEGMMVENIVAQMFVASGHKLYFYSSYDKEDASQRMEIDFLIEKSTLTNAHNIHPIEVKSGTNYTTSSLNKFLAKFKAQSAQPYVIHSKDWEMKDGVIYMPFYMVPLL
;
A
#
# COMPACT_ATOMS: atom_id res chain seq x y z
N MET A 1 6.22 -16.59 -4.38
CA MET A 1 6.02 -15.62 -5.49
C MET A 1 7.06 -14.53 -5.35
N ARG A 2 7.69 -14.12 -6.46
CA ARG A 2 8.71 -13.07 -6.45
C ARG A 2 8.13 -11.73 -5.96
N ARG A 3 8.87 -11.02 -5.09
CA ARG A 3 8.50 -9.72 -4.53
C ARG A 3 9.70 -8.78 -4.60
N LYS A 4 9.47 -7.52 -4.90
CA LYS A 4 10.51 -6.48 -4.99
C LYS A 4 11.25 -6.27 -3.67
N ILE A 5 10.55 -6.40 -2.54
CA ILE A 5 11.16 -6.30 -1.22
C ILE A 5 12.29 -7.30 -1.01
N TYR A 6 12.30 -8.44 -1.72
CA TYR A 6 13.36 -9.45 -1.57
C TYR A 6 14.76 -8.86 -1.85
N GLU A 7 14.86 -8.03 -2.87
CA GLU A 7 16.12 -7.34 -3.22
C GLU A 7 16.57 -6.37 -2.10
N GLN A 8 15.61 -5.69 -1.45
CA GLN A 8 15.91 -4.83 -0.30
C GLN A 8 16.40 -5.66 0.92
N LEU A 9 15.84 -6.84 1.14
CA LEU A 9 16.30 -7.75 2.20
C LEU A 9 17.73 -8.25 1.95
N VAL A 10 18.07 -8.58 0.70
CA VAL A 10 19.44 -8.97 0.31
C VAL A 10 20.40 -7.81 0.56
N GLN A 11 20.07 -6.61 0.07
CA GLN A 11 20.89 -5.41 0.29
C GLN A 11 21.07 -5.11 1.78
N TRP A 12 20.03 -5.22 2.58
CA TRP A 12 20.13 -5.05 4.03
C TRP A 12 21.11 -6.05 4.65
N LYS A 13 21.00 -7.34 4.33
CA LYS A 13 21.90 -8.37 4.85
C LYS A 13 23.36 -8.06 4.51
N GLU A 14 23.64 -7.64 3.27
CA GLU A 14 25.00 -7.35 2.79
C GLU A 14 25.60 -6.08 3.42
N HIS A 15 24.79 -5.02 3.59
CA HIS A 15 25.29 -3.72 4.04
C HIS A 15 25.30 -3.57 5.57
N GLU A 16 24.23 -4.01 6.24
CA GLU A 16 24.08 -3.77 7.69
C GLU A 16 24.77 -4.81 8.56
N GLN A 17 25.01 -6.00 8.04
CA GLN A 17 25.81 -7.06 8.71
C GLN A 17 25.46 -7.28 10.19
N GLY A 18 24.17 -7.25 10.54
CA GLY A 18 23.64 -7.46 11.90
C GLY A 18 23.61 -6.24 12.80
N HIS A 19 24.05 -5.06 12.32
CA HIS A 19 24.01 -3.83 13.12
C HIS A 19 22.64 -3.15 13.18
N VAL A 20 21.69 -3.57 12.35
CA VAL A 20 20.32 -3.05 12.30
C VAL A 20 19.35 -4.19 12.07
N ALA A 21 18.33 -4.32 12.92
CA ALA A 21 17.20 -5.21 12.67
C ALA A 21 16.23 -4.59 11.65
N LEU A 22 15.45 -5.41 10.95
CA LEU A 22 14.34 -4.93 10.13
C LEU A 22 13.01 -5.21 10.80
N LEU A 23 12.14 -4.21 10.80
CA LEU A 23 10.72 -4.38 11.10
C LEU A 23 9.93 -4.34 9.79
N ILE A 24 9.42 -5.51 9.35
CA ILE A 24 8.57 -5.59 8.15
C ILE A 24 7.14 -5.30 8.54
N GLU A 25 6.68 -4.10 8.18
CA GLU A 25 5.32 -3.63 8.40
C GLU A 25 4.44 -3.84 7.17
N GLY A 26 3.14 -3.84 7.34
CA GLY A 26 2.21 -3.94 6.21
C GLY A 26 0.83 -4.44 6.63
N ALA A 27 -0.14 -4.28 5.74
CA ALA A 27 -1.50 -4.74 5.94
C ALA A 27 -1.55 -6.24 6.29
N ARG A 28 -2.63 -6.66 6.94
CA ARG A 28 -2.85 -8.10 7.16
C ARG A 28 -2.99 -8.83 5.82
N ARG A 29 -2.38 -10.04 5.73
CA ARG A 29 -2.40 -10.89 4.53
C ARG A 29 -1.58 -10.37 3.33
N VAL A 30 -0.75 -9.35 3.52
CA VAL A 30 0.14 -8.83 2.45
C VAL A 30 1.37 -9.72 2.21
N GLY A 31 1.60 -10.75 3.04
CA GLY A 31 2.64 -11.76 2.85
C GLY A 31 3.94 -11.54 3.63
N LYS A 32 3.93 -10.78 4.73
CA LYS A 32 5.12 -10.48 5.57
C LYS A 32 5.86 -11.73 6.01
N SER A 33 5.22 -12.59 6.80
CA SER A 33 5.83 -13.83 7.33
C SER A 33 6.35 -14.73 6.22
N TYR A 34 5.59 -14.83 5.11
CA TYR A 34 5.97 -15.66 3.97
C TYR A 34 7.28 -15.19 3.32
N ILE A 35 7.42 -13.88 3.03
CA ILE A 35 8.60 -13.38 2.33
C ILE A 35 9.85 -13.43 3.22
N VAL A 36 9.69 -13.16 4.52
CA VAL A 36 10.80 -13.24 5.48
C VAL A 36 11.27 -14.68 5.67
N GLU A 37 10.34 -15.64 5.74
CA GLU A 37 10.69 -17.05 5.84
C GLU A 37 11.33 -17.57 4.54
N GLU A 38 10.81 -17.18 3.36
CA GLU A 38 11.42 -17.50 2.06
C GLU A 38 12.84 -16.95 1.96
N PHE A 39 13.06 -15.71 2.42
CA PHE A 39 14.38 -15.08 2.48
C PHE A 39 15.31 -15.84 3.41
N ALA A 40 14.86 -16.18 4.63
CA ALA A 40 15.65 -16.94 5.59
C ALA A 40 16.10 -18.30 5.04
N GLN A 41 15.20 -19.02 4.36
CA GLN A 41 15.49 -20.34 3.76
C GLN A 41 16.54 -20.29 2.64
N LYS A 42 16.56 -19.19 1.88
CA LYS A 42 17.45 -19.07 0.71
C LYS A 42 18.81 -18.45 1.05
N GLU A 43 18.81 -17.50 1.99
CA GLU A 43 19.99 -16.65 2.23
C GLU A 43 20.78 -17.01 3.49
N TYR A 44 20.24 -17.86 4.37
CA TYR A 44 20.89 -18.23 5.62
C TYR A 44 21.09 -19.74 5.75
N LYS A 45 22.15 -20.12 6.41
CA LYS A 45 22.46 -21.52 6.72
C LYS A 45 21.47 -22.14 7.71
N SER A 46 20.95 -21.33 8.62
CA SER A 46 19.87 -21.71 9.52
C SER A 46 19.05 -20.49 9.93
N TYR A 47 17.82 -20.74 10.40
CA TYR A 47 17.01 -19.67 10.97
C TYR A 47 16.11 -20.21 12.09
N ILE A 48 15.73 -19.32 13.01
CA ILE A 48 14.70 -19.56 14.01
C ILE A 48 13.55 -18.59 13.73
N LEU A 49 12.34 -19.11 13.57
CA LEU A 49 11.11 -18.35 13.48
C LEU A 49 10.32 -18.52 14.78
N VAL A 50 10.06 -17.42 15.46
CA VAL A 50 9.23 -17.33 16.65
C VAL A 50 7.93 -16.63 16.29
N ASP A 51 6.85 -17.41 16.15
CA ASP A 51 5.49 -16.87 15.97
C ASP A 51 4.88 -16.56 17.34
N PHE A 52 4.83 -15.27 17.71
CA PHE A 52 4.24 -14.83 18.96
C PHE A 52 2.71 -14.95 19.02
N ALA A 53 2.03 -15.17 17.90
CA ALA A 53 0.61 -15.47 17.89
C ALA A 53 0.31 -16.90 18.38
N HIS A 54 1.28 -17.82 18.21
CA HIS A 54 1.16 -19.25 18.54
C HIS A 54 2.36 -19.77 19.35
N ILE A 55 2.97 -18.91 20.16
CA ILE A 55 4.15 -19.27 20.96
C ILE A 55 3.85 -20.41 21.94
N THR A 56 4.71 -21.42 21.98
CA THR A 56 4.60 -22.55 22.93
C THR A 56 5.00 -22.14 24.33
N LYS A 57 4.46 -22.83 25.35
CA LYS A 57 4.80 -22.55 26.75
C LYS A 57 6.31 -22.61 27.09
N PRO A 58 7.07 -23.64 26.62
CA PRO A 58 8.51 -23.68 26.83
C PRO A 58 9.24 -22.49 26.19
N LEU A 59 8.90 -22.16 24.94
CA LEU A 59 9.51 -21.05 24.23
C LEU A 59 9.16 -19.69 24.89
N LYS A 60 7.91 -19.51 25.33
CA LYS A 60 7.50 -18.33 26.07
C LYS A 60 8.34 -18.12 27.34
N ARG A 61 8.59 -19.17 28.10
CA ARG A 61 9.45 -19.09 29.31
C ARG A 61 10.88 -18.63 28.97
N VAL A 62 11.43 -19.03 27.83
CA VAL A 62 12.78 -18.55 27.41
C VAL A 62 12.78 -17.01 27.30
N PHE A 63 11.72 -16.43 26.74
CA PHE A 63 11.59 -14.98 26.62
C PHE A 63 11.26 -14.31 27.98
N ASP A 64 10.45 -14.96 28.83
CA ASP A 64 10.05 -14.40 30.12
C ASP A 64 11.24 -14.37 31.11
N ASP A 65 12.08 -15.44 31.11
CA ASP A 65 13.07 -15.68 32.17
C ASP A 65 14.51 -15.30 31.78
N TYR A 66 14.88 -15.34 30.48
CA TYR A 66 16.28 -15.23 30.06
C TYR A 66 16.57 -14.10 29.08
N LEU A 67 15.59 -13.31 28.67
CA LEU A 67 15.76 -12.30 27.60
C LEU A 67 16.82 -11.22 27.92
N GLU A 68 17.08 -10.98 29.22
CA GLU A 68 18.06 -9.99 29.69
C GLU A 68 19.50 -10.49 29.63
N ASP A 69 19.71 -11.82 29.63
CA ASP A 69 21.01 -12.46 29.46
C ASP A 69 21.10 -13.08 28.06
N THR A 70 21.69 -12.37 27.12
CA THR A 70 21.74 -12.74 25.72
C THR A 70 22.36 -14.13 25.49
N ASP A 71 23.41 -14.51 26.23
CA ASP A 71 24.07 -15.81 26.07
C ASP A 71 23.15 -16.95 26.52
N THR A 72 22.58 -16.81 27.70
CA THR A 72 21.61 -17.81 28.24
C THR A 72 20.36 -17.86 27.37
N PHE A 73 19.81 -16.72 26.94
CA PHE A 73 18.66 -16.64 26.06
C PHE A 73 18.90 -17.41 24.75
N LEU A 74 20.00 -17.14 24.04
CA LEU A 74 20.31 -17.77 22.77
C LEU A 74 20.62 -19.27 22.92
N LEU A 75 21.19 -19.68 24.05
CA LEU A 75 21.41 -21.11 24.35
C LEU A 75 20.06 -21.85 24.48
N TYR A 76 19.15 -21.33 25.31
CA TYR A 76 17.84 -21.94 25.50
C TYR A 76 16.95 -21.85 24.25
N LEU A 77 17.02 -20.75 23.50
CA LEU A 77 16.30 -20.57 22.25
C LEU A 77 16.66 -21.69 21.25
N GLN A 78 17.94 -21.98 21.06
CA GLN A 78 18.41 -23.07 20.21
C GLN A 78 17.93 -24.44 20.73
N HIS A 79 18.03 -24.67 22.03
CA HIS A 79 17.66 -25.95 22.62
C HIS A 79 16.14 -26.22 22.50
N VAL A 80 15.30 -25.25 22.82
CA VAL A 80 13.84 -25.37 22.79
C VAL A 80 13.32 -25.49 21.35
N THR A 81 13.95 -24.81 20.40
CA THR A 81 13.55 -24.85 18.98
C THR A 81 14.19 -26.04 18.23
N GLY A 82 15.21 -26.69 18.81
CA GLY A 82 15.99 -27.75 18.14
C GLY A 82 16.79 -27.23 16.93
N LYS A 83 17.02 -25.94 16.85
CA LYS A 83 17.73 -25.28 15.73
C LYS A 83 19.10 -24.77 16.19
N ARG A 84 20.15 -25.12 15.45
CA ARG A 84 21.49 -24.59 15.69
C ARG A 84 21.67 -23.27 14.97
N LEU A 85 22.21 -22.27 15.65
CA LEU A 85 22.58 -20.99 15.10
C LEU A 85 24.09 -20.91 14.82
N TYR A 86 24.46 -20.22 13.74
CA TYR A 86 25.83 -19.99 13.29
C TYR A 86 26.07 -18.50 13.21
N ALA A 87 27.12 -18.04 13.87
CA ALA A 87 27.47 -16.61 13.91
C ALA A 87 27.60 -16.04 12.50
N ARG A 88 26.91 -14.95 12.25
CA ARG A 88 26.79 -14.24 10.97
C ARG A 88 26.20 -15.04 9.79
N GLU A 89 25.73 -16.28 10.03
CA GLU A 89 25.11 -17.15 9.01
C GLU A 89 23.68 -17.56 9.39
N SER A 90 23.11 -16.98 10.45
CA SER A 90 21.76 -17.33 10.91
C SER A 90 20.89 -16.10 11.11
N LEU A 91 19.58 -16.27 10.81
CA LEU A 91 18.53 -15.26 11.00
C LEU A 91 17.59 -15.67 12.13
N ILE A 92 17.25 -14.74 12.99
CA ILE A 92 16.19 -14.89 13.99
C ILE A 92 15.01 -14.01 13.58
N ILE A 93 13.84 -14.62 13.43
CA ILE A 93 12.60 -13.97 12.98
C ILE A 93 11.62 -13.92 14.15
N PHE A 94 11.16 -12.71 14.48
CA PHE A 94 10.10 -12.44 15.44
C PHE A 94 8.82 -12.08 14.69
N ASP A 95 7.96 -13.08 14.48
CA ASP A 95 6.70 -12.90 13.74
C ASP A 95 5.57 -12.47 14.67
N GLU A 96 4.73 -11.51 14.22
CA GLU A 96 3.65 -10.88 15.02
C GLU A 96 4.16 -10.25 16.33
N ILE A 97 5.28 -9.50 16.27
CA ILE A 97 6.03 -8.94 17.41
C ILE A 97 5.15 -8.13 18.38
N GLN A 98 4.08 -7.50 17.89
CA GLN A 98 3.12 -6.77 18.72
C GLN A 98 2.40 -7.66 19.76
N LYS A 99 2.51 -8.98 19.64
CA LYS A 99 1.96 -9.90 20.65
C LYS A 99 2.87 -10.07 21.86
N TYR A 100 4.15 -9.71 21.72
CA TYR A 100 5.14 -9.84 22.78
C TYR A 100 6.08 -8.62 22.82
N PRO A 101 5.62 -7.48 23.37
CA PRO A 101 6.35 -6.19 23.34
C PRO A 101 7.75 -6.25 23.95
N ARG A 102 7.98 -7.09 24.97
CA ARG A 102 9.30 -7.26 25.59
C ARG A 102 10.36 -7.76 24.61
N ALA A 103 9.98 -8.62 23.63
CA ALA A 103 10.94 -9.08 22.62
C ALA A 103 11.38 -7.92 21.70
N ARG A 104 10.48 -7.01 21.37
CA ARG A 104 10.83 -5.80 20.60
C ARG A 104 11.80 -4.91 21.37
N GLN A 105 11.59 -4.70 22.67
CA GLN A 105 12.52 -3.93 23.49
C GLN A 105 13.91 -4.56 23.55
N ALA A 106 14.00 -5.91 23.51
CA ALA A 106 15.27 -6.63 23.54
C ALA A 106 16.07 -6.52 22.23
N ILE A 107 15.48 -6.11 21.12
CA ILE A 107 16.16 -5.96 19.81
C ILE A 107 17.44 -5.14 19.96
N LYS A 108 17.44 -4.07 20.73
CA LYS A 108 18.61 -3.25 21.00
C LYS A 108 19.80 -4.08 21.51
N HIS A 109 19.56 -4.94 22.49
CA HIS A 109 20.62 -5.77 23.08
C HIS A 109 21.02 -6.92 22.17
N LEU A 110 20.04 -7.50 21.48
CA LEU A 110 20.27 -8.61 20.55
C LEU A 110 21.08 -8.17 19.33
N VAL A 111 20.80 -6.97 18.79
CA VAL A 111 21.56 -6.37 17.68
C VAL A 111 22.97 -5.98 18.16
N ALA A 112 23.11 -5.39 19.35
CA ALA A 112 24.41 -5.02 19.92
C ALA A 112 25.34 -6.23 20.14
N ASP A 113 24.80 -7.43 20.37
CA ASP A 113 25.55 -8.69 20.45
C ASP A 113 26.23 -9.06 19.10
N GLY A 114 25.63 -8.71 17.97
CA GLY A 114 26.21 -8.79 16.62
C GLY A 114 26.39 -10.21 16.06
N ARG A 115 26.00 -11.27 16.77
CA ARG A 115 26.19 -12.67 16.33
C ARG A 115 25.21 -13.07 15.22
N TYR A 116 23.98 -12.53 15.22
CA TYR A 116 22.91 -12.95 14.32
C TYR A 116 22.21 -11.75 13.71
N ASP A 117 21.52 -11.98 12.60
CA ASP A 117 20.61 -11.00 12.01
C ASP A 117 19.21 -11.17 12.58
N TYR A 118 18.44 -10.06 12.66
CA TYR A 118 17.08 -10.06 13.21
C TYR A 118 16.09 -9.40 12.25
N ILE A 119 14.96 -10.06 12.02
CA ILE A 119 13.81 -9.49 11.32
C ILE A 119 12.57 -9.66 12.19
N GLU A 120 11.87 -8.57 12.39
CA GLU A 120 10.58 -8.54 13.03
C GLU A 120 9.48 -8.37 11.99
N THR A 121 8.32 -8.97 12.22
CA THR A 121 7.13 -8.68 11.41
C THR A 121 6.00 -8.24 12.32
N GLY A 122 5.18 -7.31 11.83
CA GLY A 122 4.02 -6.84 12.58
C GLY A 122 3.04 -6.02 11.76
N SER A 123 1.84 -5.84 12.27
CA SER A 123 0.92 -4.84 11.76
C SER A 123 1.09 -3.55 12.57
N LEU A 124 1.15 -2.41 11.89
CA LEU A 124 1.39 -1.09 12.50
C LEU A 124 0.41 -0.79 13.65
N VAL A 125 -0.86 -1.09 13.47
CA VAL A 125 -1.91 -0.93 14.50
C VAL A 125 -1.62 -1.74 15.76
N GLY A 126 -1.12 -2.96 15.59
CA GLY A 126 -0.75 -3.79 16.75
C GLY A 126 0.44 -3.22 17.49
N ILE A 127 1.37 -2.59 16.76
CA ILE A 127 2.58 -1.98 17.31
C ILE A 127 2.22 -0.68 18.02
N ASN A 128 1.48 0.22 17.39
CA ASN A 128 1.11 1.52 17.95
C ASN A 128 0.14 1.42 19.14
N SER A 129 -0.76 0.41 19.15
CA SER A 129 -1.71 0.23 20.27
C SER A 129 -1.06 -0.19 21.59
N GLN A 130 0.22 -0.56 21.57
CA GLN A 130 0.99 -0.95 22.75
C GLN A 130 2.16 0.01 23.03
N ALA A 131 2.32 1.05 22.20
CA ALA A 131 3.46 1.99 22.27
C ALA A 131 3.42 2.94 23.48
N GLU A 132 2.32 2.99 24.25
CA GLU A 132 2.27 3.82 25.47
C GLU A 132 3.32 3.42 26.53
N ASP A 133 3.87 2.17 26.45
CA ASP A 133 4.83 1.63 27.43
C ASP A 133 6.15 1.14 26.82
N ILE A 134 6.40 1.32 25.50
CA ILE A 134 7.57 0.72 24.83
C ILE A 134 8.42 1.79 24.16
N LEU A 135 9.70 1.88 24.54
CA LEU A 135 10.72 2.60 23.78
C LEU A 135 10.99 1.85 22.47
N GLU A 136 10.75 2.51 21.34
CA GLU A 136 11.13 1.97 20.03
C GLU A 136 12.67 1.82 19.96
N PRO A 137 13.16 0.64 19.55
CA PRO A 137 14.61 0.44 19.42
C PRO A 137 15.18 1.35 18.33
N SER A 138 16.29 2.05 18.62
CA SER A 138 17.01 2.86 17.62
C SER A 138 17.74 2.00 16.58
N GLU A 139 17.95 0.74 16.88
CA GLU A 139 18.61 -0.27 16.07
C GLU A 139 17.63 -1.02 15.13
N GLU A 140 16.40 -0.56 15.03
CA GLU A 140 15.35 -1.11 14.16
C GLU A 140 15.09 -0.17 12.97
N ARG A 141 14.97 -0.73 11.76
CA ARG A 141 14.58 0.01 10.56
C ARG A 141 13.24 -0.53 10.04
N PRO A 142 12.19 0.28 9.98
CA PRO A 142 10.92 -0.14 9.41
C PRO A 142 11.02 -0.21 7.87
N VAL A 143 10.46 -1.27 7.31
CA VAL A 143 10.28 -1.48 5.87
C VAL A 143 8.83 -1.87 5.60
N THR A 144 8.15 -1.11 4.76
CA THR A 144 6.74 -1.33 4.48
C THR A 144 6.55 -2.30 3.31
N LEU A 145 5.76 -3.35 3.53
CA LEU A 145 5.32 -4.28 2.50
C LEU A 145 3.89 -3.94 2.07
N TYR A 146 3.77 -3.50 0.82
CA TYR A 146 2.49 -3.19 0.18
C TYR A 146 1.88 -4.43 -0.51
N PRO A 147 0.59 -4.41 -0.91
CA PRO A 147 0.06 -5.37 -1.88
C PRO A 147 0.96 -5.44 -3.11
N MET A 148 0.95 -6.57 -3.82
CA MET A 148 1.73 -6.74 -5.04
C MET A 148 1.38 -5.63 -6.04
N ASP A 149 2.39 -5.01 -6.62
CA ASP A 149 2.20 -4.06 -7.70
C ASP A 149 1.96 -4.78 -9.05
N PHE A 150 1.76 -4.00 -10.12
CA PHE A 150 1.47 -4.58 -11.43
C PHE A 150 2.63 -5.44 -11.96
N GLU A 151 3.87 -5.06 -11.73
CA GLU A 151 5.03 -5.84 -12.16
C GLU A 151 5.16 -7.15 -11.40
N GLU A 152 4.95 -7.15 -10.08
CA GLU A 152 4.93 -8.36 -9.25
C GLU A 152 3.76 -9.28 -9.65
N PHE A 153 2.61 -8.72 -10.03
CA PHE A 153 1.50 -9.47 -10.61
C PHE A 153 1.88 -10.12 -11.93
N LEU A 154 2.55 -9.40 -12.84
CA LEU A 154 3.04 -9.94 -14.10
C LEU A 154 4.05 -11.08 -13.87
N TRP A 155 4.97 -10.94 -12.92
CA TRP A 155 5.88 -12.04 -12.54
C TRP A 155 5.12 -13.27 -12.05
N ALA A 156 4.08 -13.09 -11.25
CA ALA A 156 3.23 -14.19 -10.81
C ALA A 156 2.49 -14.86 -11.97
N MET A 157 2.16 -14.09 -13.03
CA MET A 157 1.55 -14.58 -14.26
C MET A 157 2.56 -15.25 -15.23
N GLY A 158 3.87 -15.18 -14.93
CA GLY A 158 4.95 -15.69 -15.78
C GLY A 158 5.43 -14.69 -16.84
N ASP A 159 5.09 -13.41 -16.73
CA ASP A 159 5.52 -12.35 -17.64
C ASP A 159 6.60 -11.48 -16.97
N GLU A 160 7.84 -11.65 -17.41
CA GLU A 160 8.99 -10.84 -16.97
C GLU A 160 9.43 -9.81 -18.04
N MET A 161 8.78 -9.80 -19.21
CA MET A 161 9.22 -8.99 -20.36
C MET A 161 8.44 -7.68 -20.51
N THR A 162 7.18 -7.65 -20.09
CA THR A 162 6.31 -6.50 -20.34
C THR A 162 6.81 -5.23 -19.65
N MET A 163 7.13 -5.27 -18.35
CA MET A 163 7.55 -4.04 -17.64
C MET A 163 8.92 -3.51 -18.06
N PRO A 164 9.96 -4.32 -18.31
CA PRO A 164 11.19 -3.82 -18.95
C PRO A 164 10.93 -3.10 -20.28
N PHE A 165 10.09 -3.66 -21.15
CA PHE A 165 9.71 -3.00 -22.40
C PHE A 165 8.95 -1.67 -22.17
N VAL A 166 8.05 -1.62 -21.19
CA VAL A 166 7.33 -0.38 -20.81
C VAL A 166 8.32 0.69 -20.35
N ARG A 167 9.32 0.33 -19.53
CA ARG A 167 10.39 1.26 -19.09
C ARG A 167 11.17 1.81 -20.27
N ASP A 168 11.56 0.96 -21.22
CA ASP A 168 12.29 1.39 -22.43
C ASP A 168 11.46 2.34 -23.29
N CYS A 169 10.15 2.08 -23.44
CA CYS A 169 9.25 2.97 -24.15
C CYS A 169 9.13 4.33 -23.47
N LEU A 170 8.97 4.36 -22.15
CA LEU A 170 8.88 5.60 -21.38
C LEU A 170 10.19 6.39 -21.45
N ALA A 171 11.34 5.74 -21.24
CA ALA A 171 12.66 6.37 -21.32
C ALA A 171 12.95 6.95 -22.71
N SER A 172 12.45 6.29 -23.75
CA SER A 172 12.59 6.73 -25.14
C SER A 172 11.46 7.67 -25.60
N GLN A 173 10.52 8.01 -24.72
CA GLN A 173 9.36 8.86 -25.00
C GLN A 173 8.57 8.40 -26.23
N ARG A 174 8.27 7.12 -26.33
CA ARG A 174 7.57 6.52 -27.45
C ARG A 174 6.37 5.67 -27.00
N PRO A 175 5.32 5.55 -27.82
CA PRO A 175 4.18 4.69 -27.55
C PRO A 175 4.59 3.20 -27.57
N LEU A 176 3.82 2.36 -26.87
CA LEU A 176 3.99 0.90 -26.89
C LEU A 176 3.51 0.29 -28.23
N GLY A 177 2.66 0.99 -28.94
CA GLY A 177 2.10 0.52 -30.21
C GLY A 177 1.29 -0.77 -30.07
N PRO A 178 1.59 -1.82 -30.86
CA PRO A 178 0.82 -3.06 -30.84
C PRO A 178 0.77 -3.78 -29.49
N VAL A 179 1.77 -3.52 -28.60
CA VAL A 179 1.86 -4.16 -27.27
C VAL A 179 0.92 -3.52 -26.26
N HIS A 180 0.53 -2.25 -26.46
CA HIS A 180 -0.33 -1.49 -25.56
C HIS A 180 -1.61 -2.23 -25.20
N ARG A 181 -2.34 -2.75 -26.20
CA ARG A 181 -3.63 -3.45 -25.97
C ARG A 181 -3.46 -4.65 -25.06
N LYS A 182 -2.47 -5.51 -25.32
CA LYS A 182 -2.20 -6.68 -24.47
C LYS A 182 -1.83 -6.26 -23.04
N THR A 183 -1.02 -5.23 -22.89
CA THR A 183 -0.60 -4.72 -21.57
C THR A 183 -1.81 -4.15 -20.79
N MET A 184 -2.70 -3.42 -21.47
CA MET A 184 -3.95 -2.93 -20.86
C MET A 184 -4.88 -4.07 -20.45
N ASP A 185 -4.99 -5.16 -21.22
CA ASP A 185 -5.81 -6.30 -20.85
C ASP A 185 -5.25 -7.02 -19.60
N LEU A 186 -3.93 -7.13 -19.46
CA LEU A 186 -3.27 -7.63 -18.25
C LEU A 186 -3.46 -6.68 -17.07
N PHE A 187 -3.41 -5.37 -17.31
CA PHE A 187 -3.65 -4.37 -16.27
C PHE A 187 -5.09 -4.38 -15.77
N ARG A 188 -6.08 -4.58 -16.65
CA ARG A 188 -7.49 -4.76 -16.24
C ARG A 188 -7.67 -6.02 -15.37
N GLN A 189 -6.99 -7.13 -15.69
CA GLN A 189 -6.99 -8.31 -14.85
C GLN A 189 -6.41 -7.98 -13.45
N TYR A 190 -5.28 -7.28 -13.39
CA TYR A 190 -4.68 -6.83 -12.13
C TYR A 190 -5.63 -5.91 -11.33
N LEU A 191 -6.30 -4.96 -11.99
CA LEU A 191 -7.26 -4.06 -11.37
C LEU A 191 -8.42 -4.84 -10.70
N ILE A 192 -8.88 -5.93 -11.34
CA ILE A 192 -9.95 -6.77 -10.81
C ILE A 192 -9.46 -7.71 -9.71
N VAL A 193 -8.33 -8.37 -9.91
CA VAL A 193 -7.76 -9.34 -8.95
C VAL A 193 -7.21 -8.62 -7.73
N GLY A 194 -6.56 -7.48 -7.93
CA GLY A 194 -5.79 -6.76 -6.91
C GLY A 194 -4.39 -7.33 -6.72
N GLY A 195 -3.68 -6.79 -5.72
CA GLY A 195 -2.31 -7.17 -5.37
C GLY A 195 -2.17 -8.01 -4.10
N MET A 196 -3.27 -8.47 -3.49
CA MET A 196 -3.16 -9.34 -2.31
C MET A 196 -2.59 -10.71 -2.69
N PRO A 197 -1.41 -11.13 -2.16
CA PRO A 197 -0.69 -12.32 -2.66
C PRO A 197 -1.51 -13.60 -2.67
N GLN A 198 -2.38 -13.79 -1.66
CA GLN A 198 -3.27 -14.94 -1.57
C GLN A 198 -4.31 -14.95 -2.70
N VAL A 199 -4.82 -13.77 -3.09
CA VAL A 199 -5.78 -13.60 -4.18
C VAL A 199 -5.08 -13.82 -5.52
N VAL A 200 -3.91 -13.21 -5.72
CA VAL A 200 -3.10 -13.36 -6.94
C VAL A 200 -2.73 -14.84 -7.15
N LYS A 201 -2.24 -15.51 -6.09
CA LYS A 201 -1.91 -16.94 -6.16
C LYS A 201 -3.11 -17.77 -6.60
N LYS A 202 -4.28 -17.54 -6.00
CA LYS A 202 -5.49 -18.27 -6.33
C LYS A 202 -5.92 -18.04 -7.78
N TYR A 203 -5.85 -16.80 -8.25
CA TYR A 203 -6.16 -16.44 -9.64
C TYR A 203 -5.18 -17.09 -10.63
N VAL A 204 -3.88 -17.07 -10.33
CA VAL A 204 -2.85 -17.71 -11.20
C VAL A 204 -3.10 -19.21 -11.34
N GLU A 205 -3.46 -19.89 -10.23
CA GLU A 205 -3.73 -21.33 -10.20
C GLU A 205 -5.02 -21.72 -10.95
N THR A 206 -6.09 -20.93 -10.84
CA THR A 206 -7.42 -21.31 -11.31
C THR A 206 -7.87 -20.57 -12.57
N ARG A 207 -7.34 -19.39 -12.84
CA ARG A 207 -7.81 -18.44 -13.87
C ARG A 207 -9.30 -18.11 -13.73
N ASP A 208 -9.84 -18.23 -12.53
CA ASP A 208 -11.25 -18.00 -12.19
C ASP A 208 -11.38 -16.80 -11.24
N PHE A 209 -12.07 -15.76 -11.68
CA PHE A 209 -12.32 -14.57 -10.86
C PHE A 209 -13.21 -14.85 -9.64
N ARG A 210 -14.07 -15.87 -9.68
CA ARG A 210 -14.94 -16.24 -8.54
C ARG A 210 -14.10 -16.78 -7.38
N GLU A 211 -13.08 -17.58 -7.68
CA GLU A 211 -12.15 -18.08 -6.67
C GLU A 211 -11.29 -16.97 -6.07
N ALA A 212 -10.86 -16.02 -6.90
CA ALA A 212 -10.19 -14.80 -6.44
C ALA A 212 -11.10 -13.93 -5.56
N ASP A 213 -12.37 -13.75 -5.96
CA ASP A 213 -13.36 -12.98 -5.20
C ASP A 213 -13.64 -13.59 -3.83
N ARG A 214 -13.74 -14.91 -3.73
CA ARG A 214 -13.90 -15.62 -2.45
C ARG A 214 -12.76 -15.28 -1.50
N GLN A 215 -11.51 -15.30 -2.00
CA GLN A 215 -10.34 -14.92 -1.19
C GLN A 215 -10.37 -13.44 -0.75
N LYS A 216 -10.83 -12.52 -1.62
CA LYS A 216 -10.98 -11.10 -1.28
C LYS A 216 -11.99 -10.90 -0.15
N ARG A 217 -13.14 -11.57 -0.20
CA ARG A 217 -14.18 -11.53 0.85
C ARG A 217 -13.68 -12.08 2.17
N ASP A 218 -12.88 -13.13 2.16
CA ASP A 218 -12.23 -13.65 3.37
C ASP A 218 -11.29 -12.62 4.01
N ILE A 219 -10.53 -11.89 3.19
CA ILE A 219 -9.64 -10.81 3.67
C ILE A 219 -10.46 -9.64 4.24
N LEU A 220 -11.53 -9.20 3.56
CA LEU A 220 -12.42 -8.15 4.07
C LEU A 220 -13.06 -8.54 5.40
N SER A 221 -13.49 -9.80 5.54
CA SER A 221 -14.00 -10.34 6.80
C SER A 221 -12.95 -10.31 7.91
N LEU A 222 -11.67 -10.60 7.58
CA LEU A 222 -10.55 -10.46 8.52
C LEU A 222 -10.31 -9.00 8.92
N TYR A 223 -10.43 -8.04 7.99
CA TYR A 223 -10.30 -6.62 8.26
C TYR A 223 -11.39 -6.15 9.23
N ARG A 224 -12.67 -6.48 8.98
CA ARG A 224 -13.79 -6.16 9.89
C ARG A 224 -13.61 -6.76 11.29
N ARG A 225 -13.09 -8.00 11.40
CA ARG A 225 -12.74 -8.61 12.70
C ARG A 225 -11.58 -7.90 13.39
N SER A 226 -10.60 -7.41 12.64
CA SER A 226 -9.48 -6.64 13.18
C SER A 226 -9.96 -5.30 13.74
N ILE A 227 -10.84 -4.60 13.05
CA ILE A 227 -11.48 -3.38 13.52
C ILE A 227 -12.13 -3.65 14.89
N GLY A 228 -12.99 -4.67 15.00
CA GLY A 228 -13.67 -5.02 16.24
C GLY A 228 -12.71 -5.38 17.39
N LYS A 229 -11.55 -5.96 17.09
CA LYS A 229 -10.58 -6.41 18.10
C LYS A 229 -9.65 -5.29 18.58
N TYR A 230 -9.19 -4.42 17.68
CA TYR A 230 -8.09 -3.49 17.97
C TYR A 230 -8.51 -2.02 18.09
N ALA A 231 -9.60 -1.59 17.46
CA ALA A 231 -10.12 -0.22 17.58
C ALA A 231 -11.00 -0.06 18.85
N LYS A 232 -10.43 -0.35 20.01
CA LYS A 232 -11.16 -0.33 21.29
C LYS A 232 -11.72 1.07 21.57
N GLY A 233 -13.03 1.14 21.90
CA GLY A 233 -13.73 2.38 22.23
C GLY A 233 -14.28 3.17 21.04
N TYR A 234 -13.82 2.89 19.79
CA TYR A 234 -14.29 3.57 18.57
C TYR A 234 -14.45 2.65 17.36
N ALA A 235 -14.51 1.33 17.59
CA ALA A 235 -14.61 0.31 16.54
C ALA A 235 -15.81 0.52 15.59
N GLU A 236 -16.93 1.03 16.12
CA GLU A 236 -18.12 1.30 15.34
C GLU A 236 -17.87 2.41 14.32
N LYS A 237 -17.25 3.51 14.74
CA LYS A 237 -16.87 4.62 13.82
C LYS A 237 -15.89 4.17 12.75
N VAL A 238 -14.89 3.36 13.13
CA VAL A 238 -13.93 2.81 12.16
C VAL A 238 -14.66 1.92 11.13
N ARG A 239 -15.62 1.10 11.58
CA ARG A 239 -16.41 0.24 10.69
C ARG A 239 -17.28 1.07 9.74
N GLN A 240 -18.00 2.08 10.26
CA GLN A 240 -18.81 2.98 9.45
C GLN A 240 -17.98 3.66 8.34
N ILE A 241 -16.82 4.22 8.71
CA ILE A 241 -15.90 4.81 7.72
C ILE A 241 -15.48 3.77 6.69
N PHE A 242 -15.02 2.60 7.13
CA PHE A 242 -14.55 1.54 6.24
C PHE A 242 -15.64 1.11 5.25
N ASP A 243 -16.86 0.90 5.74
CA ASP A 243 -17.98 0.46 4.89
C ASP A 243 -18.49 1.56 3.95
N GLN A 244 -18.25 2.85 4.27
CA GLN A 244 -18.64 3.99 3.42
C GLN A 244 -17.66 4.28 2.27
N ILE A 245 -16.38 3.82 2.36
CA ILE A 245 -15.35 4.14 1.35
C ILE A 245 -15.80 3.89 -0.09
N PRO A 246 -16.39 2.74 -0.48
CA PRO A 246 -16.81 2.53 -1.85
C PRO A 246 -17.85 3.55 -2.32
N GLY A 247 -18.80 3.91 -1.44
CA GLY A 247 -19.83 4.91 -1.72
C GLY A 247 -19.24 6.30 -1.97
N GLU A 248 -18.28 6.73 -1.13
CA GLU A 248 -17.61 8.02 -1.31
C GLU A 248 -16.80 8.09 -2.61
N LEU A 249 -16.08 7.02 -2.94
CA LEU A 249 -15.28 6.96 -4.17
C LEU A 249 -16.14 6.89 -5.44
N GLN A 250 -17.41 6.49 -5.33
CA GLN A 250 -18.36 6.48 -6.45
C GLN A 250 -18.93 7.87 -6.74
N GLN A 251 -18.87 8.81 -5.80
CA GLN A 251 -19.36 10.17 -5.98
C GLN A 251 -18.54 10.94 -7.02
N HIS A 252 -19.15 11.99 -7.60
CA HIS A 252 -18.43 12.90 -8.52
C HIS A 252 -17.29 13.64 -7.80
N GLU A 253 -17.58 14.16 -6.59
CA GLU A 253 -16.55 14.70 -5.67
C GLU A 253 -16.19 13.61 -4.68
N LYS A 254 -14.99 13.03 -4.82
CA LYS A 254 -14.53 11.89 -4.01
C LYS A 254 -13.95 12.30 -2.65
N ARG A 255 -14.25 13.52 -2.19
CA ARG A 255 -13.88 13.96 -0.83
C ARG A 255 -14.76 13.24 0.16
N PHE A 256 -14.14 12.71 1.21
CA PHE A 256 -14.89 12.02 2.25
C PHE A 256 -15.83 12.97 2.99
N ARG A 257 -17.13 12.69 2.94
CA ARG A 257 -18.18 13.51 3.55
C ARG A 257 -18.62 12.91 4.87
N LEU A 258 -18.25 13.60 5.96
CA LEU A 258 -18.62 13.17 7.31
C LEU A 258 -20.13 13.23 7.56
N SER A 259 -20.86 14.11 6.87
CA SER A 259 -22.32 14.17 6.92
C SER A 259 -23.02 12.88 6.49
N ASP A 260 -22.34 12.06 5.69
CA ASP A 260 -22.86 10.78 5.22
C ASP A 260 -22.70 9.66 6.26
N LEU A 261 -21.88 9.90 7.31
CA LEU A 261 -21.78 9.04 8.50
C LEU A 261 -22.82 9.41 9.58
N GLU A 262 -22.92 10.71 9.88
CA GLU A 262 -23.80 11.24 10.91
C GLU A 262 -24.09 12.72 10.63
N GLU A 263 -25.34 13.15 10.79
CA GLU A 263 -25.73 14.54 10.62
C GLU A 263 -24.99 15.43 11.64
N GLY A 264 -24.32 16.47 11.15
CA GLY A 264 -23.53 17.36 11.99
C GLY A 264 -22.17 16.82 12.46
N ALA A 265 -21.72 15.67 11.94
CA ALA A 265 -20.43 15.08 12.27
C ALA A 265 -19.27 16.05 12.03
N ARG A 266 -18.33 16.12 12.99
CA ARG A 266 -17.12 16.93 12.91
C ARG A 266 -15.88 16.04 12.75
N TYR A 267 -14.94 16.44 11.94
CA TYR A 267 -13.69 15.67 11.69
C TYR A 267 -13.00 15.24 12.99
N ARG A 268 -12.88 16.14 13.97
CA ARG A 268 -12.24 15.88 15.26
C ARG A 268 -12.82 14.65 16.01
N SER A 269 -14.11 14.35 15.79
CA SER A 269 -14.77 13.20 16.41
C SER A 269 -14.49 11.86 15.72
N TYR A 270 -13.92 11.90 14.51
CA TYR A 270 -13.62 10.73 13.67
C TYR A 270 -12.13 10.61 13.32
N GLU A 271 -11.30 11.61 13.65
CA GLU A 271 -9.88 11.69 13.30
C GLU A 271 -9.13 10.41 13.70
N SER A 272 -9.24 9.98 14.96
CA SER A 272 -8.61 8.75 15.44
C SER A 272 -9.05 7.50 14.66
N SER A 273 -10.29 7.50 14.13
CA SER A 273 -10.81 6.38 13.35
C SER A 273 -10.20 6.33 11.95
N PHE A 274 -9.99 7.49 11.31
CA PHE A 274 -9.27 7.56 10.02
C PHE A 274 -7.80 7.21 10.18
N LEU A 275 -7.15 7.74 11.21
CA LEU A 275 -5.74 7.41 11.51
C LEU A 275 -5.59 5.92 11.76
N TRP A 276 -6.52 5.30 12.49
CA TRP A 276 -6.49 3.85 12.73
C TRP A 276 -6.55 3.04 11.42
N LEU A 277 -7.43 3.40 10.48
CA LEU A 277 -7.51 2.73 9.17
C LEU A 277 -6.23 2.90 8.35
N GLN A 278 -5.61 4.08 8.41
CA GLN A 278 -4.35 4.36 7.77
C GLN A 278 -3.21 3.58 8.41
N ASP A 279 -3.11 3.55 9.74
CA ASP A 279 -2.10 2.78 10.48
C ASP A 279 -2.29 1.27 10.32
N ALA A 280 -3.55 0.81 10.17
CA ALA A 280 -3.83 -0.57 9.78
C ALA A 280 -3.42 -0.89 8.34
N MET A 281 -3.02 0.14 7.58
CA MET A 281 -2.74 0.06 6.15
C MET A 281 -3.92 -0.53 5.35
N MET A 282 -5.15 -0.29 5.81
CA MET A 282 -6.38 -0.67 5.10
C MET A 282 -6.78 0.38 4.09
N THR A 283 -6.35 1.63 4.31
CA THR A 283 -6.65 2.77 3.45
C THR A 283 -5.44 3.62 3.17
N ASN A 284 -5.47 4.32 2.03
CA ASN A 284 -4.52 5.33 1.61
C ASN A 284 -5.23 6.69 1.61
N THR A 285 -4.79 7.62 2.44
CA THR A 285 -5.42 8.93 2.56
C THR A 285 -4.70 9.96 1.67
N CYS A 286 -5.47 10.63 0.82
CA CYS A 286 -5.01 11.71 -0.05
C CYS A 286 -5.55 13.05 0.49
N TYR A 287 -4.66 13.92 0.96
CA TYR A 287 -5.03 15.17 1.60
C TYR A 287 -5.08 16.34 0.61
N ALA A 288 -6.05 17.23 0.79
CA ALA A 288 -6.04 18.51 0.08
C ALA A 288 -4.86 19.38 0.53
N VAL A 289 -4.35 20.19 -0.39
CA VAL A 289 -3.37 21.23 -0.09
C VAL A 289 -3.90 22.61 -0.49
N THR A 290 -3.55 23.63 0.29
CA THR A 290 -3.90 25.03 -0.01
C THR A 290 -3.09 25.58 -1.18
N GLU A 291 -1.83 25.14 -1.29
CA GLU A 291 -0.90 25.54 -2.33
C GLU A 291 -0.02 24.37 -2.77
N PRO A 292 0.20 24.18 -4.08
CA PRO A 292 1.06 23.13 -4.62
C PRO A 292 2.53 23.55 -4.60
N THR A 293 3.14 23.56 -3.42
CA THR A 293 4.55 23.93 -3.22
C THR A 293 5.32 22.79 -2.57
N VAL A 294 6.64 22.77 -2.72
CA VAL A 294 7.51 21.79 -2.03
C VAL A 294 7.20 21.79 -0.53
N GLY A 295 7.18 20.61 0.05
CA GLY A 295 6.74 20.43 1.44
C GLY A 295 5.22 20.50 1.59
N MET A 296 4.46 19.91 0.67
CA MET A 296 2.99 19.88 0.67
C MET A 296 2.39 19.45 2.03
N LYS A 297 3.12 18.69 2.83
CA LYS A 297 2.71 18.37 4.21
C LYS A 297 2.43 19.63 5.06
N LEU A 298 3.18 20.71 4.85
CA LEU A 298 3.02 21.99 5.58
C LEU A 298 1.79 22.78 5.11
N ARG A 299 1.24 22.45 3.94
CA ARG A 299 0.08 23.10 3.32
C ARG A 299 -1.16 22.23 3.34
N ARG A 300 -1.10 21.10 4.03
CA ARG A 300 -2.18 20.10 4.13
C ARG A 300 -3.38 20.68 4.88
N VAL A 301 -4.56 20.32 4.38
CA VAL A 301 -5.85 20.62 5.04
C VAL A 301 -6.37 19.32 5.63
N ASP A 302 -6.23 19.12 6.93
CA ASP A 302 -6.45 17.83 7.60
C ASP A 302 -7.87 17.29 7.48
N ASN A 303 -8.87 18.18 7.43
CA ASN A 303 -10.28 17.80 7.35
C ASN A 303 -10.84 17.73 5.92
N VAL A 304 -9.98 17.85 4.90
CA VAL A 304 -10.36 17.73 3.48
C VAL A 304 -9.47 16.69 2.83
N PHE A 305 -10.00 15.51 2.59
CA PHE A 305 -9.24 14.38 2.08
C PHE A 305 -10.12 13.42 1.28
N LYS A 306 -9.46 12.56 0.50
CA LYS A 306 -10.04 11.38 -0.14
C LYS A 306 -9.48 10.14 0.56
N SER A 307 -10.27 9.08 0.73
CA SER A 307 -9.84 7.82 1.35
C SER A 307 -9.95 6.69 0.34
N TYR A 308 -8.83 6.17 -0.11
CA TYR A 308 -8.74 5.05 -1.04
C TYR A 308 -8.50 3.74 -0.29
N MET A 309 -8.99 2.62 -0.83
CA MET A 309 -8.61 1.30 -0.33
C MET A 309 -7.15 1.01 -0.66
N ASN A 310 -6.47 0.29 0.21
CA ASN A 310 -5.08 -0.13 0.00
C ASN A 310 -4.90 -1.10 -1.18
N ASP A 311 -5.97 -1.73 -1.64
CA ASP A 311 -5.99 -2.68 -2.75
C ASP A 311 -7.28 -2.54 -3.56
N THR A 312 -7.16 -2.35 -4.87
CA THR A 312 -8.31 -2.11 -5.75
C THR A 312 -9.17 -3.36 -5.95
N GLY A 313 -8.57 -4.56 -5.92
CA GLY A 313 -9.34 -5.80 -5.92
C GLY A 313 -10.21 -5.95 -4.68
N LEU A 314 -9.70 -5.55 -3.50
CA LEU A 314 -10.50 -5.49 -2.27
C LEU A 314 -11.58 -4.42 -2.35
N LEU A 315 -11.29 -3.22 -2.89
CA LEU A 315 -12.31 -2.19 -3.12
C LEU A 315 -13.47 -2.73 -3.95
N LEU A 316 -13.15 -3.44 -5.03
CA LEU A 316 -14.17 -4.02 -5.91
C LEU A 316 -15.05 -5.05 -5.18
N ALA A 317 -14.43 -5.98 -4.44
CA ALA A 317 -15.17 -6.96 -3.64
C ALA A 317 -15.97 -6.32 -2.50
N HIS A 318 -15.51 -5.18 -1.96
CA HIS A 318 -16.21 -4.42 -0.93
C HIS A 318 -17.42 -3.66 -1.48
N ALA A 319 -17.26 -3.04 -2.66
CA ALA A 319 -18.36 -2.34 -3.35
C ALA A 319 -19.51 -3.27 -3.76
N PHE A 320 -19.23 -4.54 -4.05
CA PHE A 320 -20.20 -5.55 -4.50
C PHE A 320 -20.42 -6.67 -3.47
N ASP A 321 -20.43 -6.33 -2.18
CA ASP A 321 -20.58 -7.31 -1.09
C ASP A 321 -21.99 -7.94 -1.00
N GLU A 322 -22.97 -7.44 -1.74
CA GLU A 322 -24.31 -7.98 -1.79
C GLU A 322 -24.34 -9.36 -2.50
N LYS A 323 -25.03 -10.32 -1.89
CA LYS A 323 -25.09 -11.73 -2.32
C LYS A 323 -25.70 -11.97 -3.72
N THR A 324 -26.26 -10.96 -4.35
CA THR A 324 -27.02 -11.06 -5.60
C THR A 324 -26.18 -11.02 -6.87
N ILE A 325 -24.93 -10.59 -6.80
CA ILE A 325 -24.05 -10.51 -7.98
C ILE A 325 -23.05 -11.64 -7.90
N GLN A 326 -23.29 -12.72 -8.63
CA GLN A 326 -22.33 -13.82 -8.72
C GLN A 326 -21.17 -13.42 -9.64
N GLY A 327 -19.99 -13.34 -9.04
CA GLY A 327 -18.77 -12.68 -9.48
C GLY A 327 -18.31 -12.81 -10.94
N GLU A 328 -18.51 -13.96 -11.61
CA GLU A 328 -17.93 -14.16 -12.94
C GLU A 328 -18.53 -13.20 -13.99
N GLU A 329 -19.83 -13.04 -14.01
CA GLU A 329 -20.53 -12.18 -14.97
C GLU A 329 -20.20 -10.70 -14.78
N LEU A 330 -20.09 -10.26 -13.53
CA LEU A 330 -19.65 -8.93 -13.15
C LEU A 330 -18.22 -8.67 -13.66
N TYR A 331 -17.31 -9.58 -13.38
CA TYR A 331 -15.90 -9.42 -13.72
C TYR A 331 -15.66 -9.51 -15.23
N GLN A 332 -16.39 -10.38 -15.94
CA GLN A 332 -16.35 -10.43 -17.41
C GLN A 332 -16.86 -9.13 -18.04
N LYS A 333 -17.93 -8.54 -17.49
CA LYS A 333 -18.44 -7.25 -17.99
C LYS A 333 -17.46 -6.11 -17.72
N LEU A 334 -16.77 -6.11 -16.55
CA LEU A 334 -15.72 -5.15 -16.25
C LEU A 334 -14.52 -5.27 -17.21
N LEU A 335 -14.07 -6.51 -17.50
CA LEU A 335 -12.99 -6.75 -18.46
C LEU A 335 -13.35 -6.24 -19.87
N LEU A 336 -14.63 -6.29 -20.25
CA LEU A 336 -15.12 -5.94 -21.58
C LEU A 336 -15.61 -4.48 -21.69
N ASP A 337 -15.43 -3.65 -20.67
CA ASP A 337 -15.93 -2.26 -20.61
C ASP A 337 -17.47 -2.16 -20.80
N LYS A 338 -18.22 -3.16 -20.32
CA LYS A 338 -19.67 -3.28 -20.56
C LYS A 338 -20.54 -3.02 -19.33
N LEU A 339 -19.94 -2.64 -18.21
CA LEU A 339 -20.69 -2.26 -17.01
C LEU A 339 -20.78 -0.74 -16.92
N GLU A 340 -21.99 -0.23 -16.70
CA GLU A 340 -22.24 1.17 -16.32
C GLU A 340 -21.80 1.44 -14.86
N ILE A 341 -20.63 0.94 -14.48
CA ILE A 341 -20.04 1.26 -13.18
C ILE A 341 -19.17 2.49 -13.38
N ASN A 342 -19.17 3.37 -12.40
CA ASN A 342 -18.25 4.50 -12.38
C ASN A 342 -16.79 3.99 -12.28
N GLU A 343 -16.18 3.71 -13.43
CA GLU A 343 -14.78 3.26 -13.53
C GLU A 343 -13.82 4.25 -12.88
N GLY A 344 -14.23 5.51 -12.74
CA GLY A 344 -13.46 6.54 -12.07
C GLY A 344 -13.09 6.17 -10.62
N MET A 345 -13.96 5.41 -9.91
CA MET A 345 -13.63 4.89 -8.57
C MET A 345 -12.44 3.93 -8.62
N MET A 346 -12.42 3.01 -9.56
CA MET A 346 -11.39 1.97 -9.65
C MET A 346 -10.07 2.51 -10.14
N VAL A 347 -10.09 3.33 -11.21
CA VAL A 347 -8.85 3.84 -11.80
C VAL A 347 -8.15 4.85 -10.90
N GLU A 348 -8.90 5.68 -10.19
CA GLU A 348 -8.30 6.61 -9.24
C GLU A 348 -7.74 5.88 -8.01
N ASN A 349 -8.44 4.84 -7.52
CA ASN A 349 -7.95 4.01 -6.43
C ASN A 349 -6.67 3.24 -6.81
N ILE A 350 -6.59 2.65 -8.02
CA ILE A 350 -5.39 1.93 -8.43
C ILE A 350 -4.20 2.88 -8.63
N VAL A 351 -4.44 4.10 -9.13
CA VAL A 351 -3.40 5.13 -9.23
C VAL A 351 -2.90 5.52 -7.83
N ALA A 352 -3.79 5.76 -6.87
CA ALA A 352 -3.43 6.03 -5.49
C ALA A 352 -2.62 4.87 -4.86
N GLN A 353 -3.06 3.63 -5.07
CA GLN A 353 -2.36 2.42 -4.62
C GLN A 353 -0.94 2.35 -5.18
N MET A 354 -0.77 2.58 -6.49
CA MET A 354 0.53 2.52 -7.15
C MET A 354 1.47 3.63 -6.66
N PHE A 355 0.98 4.85 -6.49
CA PHE A 355 1.79 5.95 -5.93
C PHE A 355 2.28 5.65 -4.52
N VAL A 356 1.41 5.13 -3.65
CA VAL A 356 1.82 4.76 -2.28
C VAL A 356 2.86 3.64 -2.31
N ALA A 357 2.67 2.62 -3.15
CA ALA A 357 3.63 1.52 -3.29
C ALA A 357 4.99 1.99 -3.85
N SER A 358 5.02 3.08 -4.62
CA SER A 358 6.24 3.74 -5.11
C SER A 358 6.83 4.76 -4.12
N GLY A 359 6.26 4.87 -2.90
CA GLY A 359 6.78 5.73 -1.83
C GLY A 359 6.25 7.16 -1.84
N HIS A 360 5.32 7.51 -2.71
CA HIS A 360 4.73 8.85 -2.76
C HIS A 360 3.66 9.04 -1.67
N LYS A 361 3.67 10.22 -1.06
CA LYS A 361 2.54 10.70 -0.26
C LYS A 361 1.48 11.28 -1.17
N LEU A 362 0.21 11.03 -0.87
CA LEU A 362 -0.89 11.45 -1.71
C LEU A 362 -1.38 12.83 -1.31
N TYR A 363 -1.40 13.73 -2.29
CA TYR A 363 -1.98 15.06 -2.17
C TYR A 363 -2.83 15.38 -3.39
N PHE A 364 -3.85 16.21 -3.22
CA PHE A 364 -4.65 16.75 -4.30
C PHE A 364 -4.88 18.26 -4.12
N TYR A 365 -5.28 18.92 -5.19
CA TYR A 365 -5.68 20.33 -5.13
C TYR A 365 -7.12 20.47 -5.56
N SER A 366 -7.87 21.26 -4.81
CA SER A 366 -9.23 21.60 -5.19
C SER A 366 -9.54 23.03 -4.81
N SER A 367 -10.13 23.76 -5.75
CA SER A 367 -10.66 25.11 -5.56
C SER A 367 -12.10 25.16 -6.03
N TYR A 368 -12.96 25.69 -5.18
CA TYR A 368 -14.36 25.89 -5.51
C TYR A 368 -14.74 27.34 -5.17
N ASP A 369 -15.06 28.11 -6.19
CA ASP A 369 -15.63 29.44 -6.06
C ASP A 369 -17.08 29.42 -6.57
N LYS A 370 -18.02 29.96 -5.79
CA LYS A 370 -19.45 29.98 -6.17
C LYS A 370 -19.71 30.98 -7.29
N GLU A 371 -19.00 32.11 -7.30
CA GLU A 371 -19.23 33.23 -8.19
C GLU A 371 -18.36 33.17 -9.45
N ASP A 372 -17.13 32.64 -9.35
CA ASP A 372 -16.20 32.53 -10.46
C ASP A 372 -15.94 31.08 -10.89
N ALA A 373 -16.61 30.66 -11.96
CA ALA A 373 -16.42 29.34 -12.55
C ALA A 373 -14.98 29.10 -13.10
N SER A 374 -14.21 30.18 -13.37
CA SER A 374 -12.83 30.04 -13.82
C SER A 374 -11.92 29.50 -12.73
N GLN A 375 -12.26 29.74 -11.46
CA GLN A 375 -11.52 29.26 -10.29
C GLN A 375 -11.91 27.83 -9.86
N ARG A 376 -12.98 27.25 -10.45
CA ARG A 376 -13.38 25.88 -10.12
C ARG A 376 -12.48 24.88 -10.84
N MET A 377 -11.68 24.16 -10.07
CA MET A 377 -10.79 23.12 -10.59
C MET A 377 -10.48 22.09 -9.50
N GLU A 378 -10.26 20.86 -9.92
CA GLU A 378 -9.72 19.79 -9.07
C GLU A 378 -8.64 19.08 -9.86
N ILE A 379 -7.49 18.80 -9.21
CA ILE A 379 -6.38 17.96 -9.71
C ILE A 379 -6.30 16.75 -8.82
N ASP A 380 -6.43 15.56 -9.39
CA ASP A 380 -6.60 14.31 -8.66
C ASP A 380 -5.40 13.97 -7.78
N PHE A 381 -4.17 14.17 -8.29
CA PHE A 381 -2.95 13.96 -7.51
C PHE A 381 -1.90 15.03 -7.80
N LEU A 382 -1.08 15.29 -6.77
CA LEU A 382 0.11 16.13 -6.84
C LEU A 382 1.29 15.34 -6.31
N ILE A 383 2.38 15.29 -7.08
CA ILE A 383 3.62 14.61 -6.68
C ILE A 383 4.77 15.60 -6.71
N GLU A 384 5.62 15.55 -5.68
CA GLU A 384 6.88 16.31 -5.66
C GLU A 384 7.90 15.64 -6.58
N LYS A 385 8.66 16.45 -7.30
CA LYS A 385 9.77 15.99 -8.13
C LYS A 385 10.87 15.39 -7.26
N SER A 386 11.46 14.30 -7.70
CA SER A 386 12.53 13.61 -6.97
C SER A 386 13.79 14.47 -6.77
N THR A 387 14.11 15.31 -7.77
CA THR A 387 15.21 16.28 -7.71
C THR A 387 14.63 17.69 -7.70
N LEU A 388 14.73 18.37 -6.57
CA LEU A 388 14.21 19.71 -6.39
C LEU A 388 15.06 20.76 -7.12
N THR A 389 14.38 21.75 -7.69
CA THR A 389 14.96 22.90 -8.36
C THR A 389 14.36 24.19 -7.78
N ASN A 390 14.84 25.36 -8.22
CA ASN A 390 14.34 26.65 -7.73
C ASN A 390 12.85 26.91 -8.07
N ALA A 391 12.32 26.24 -9.08
CA ALA A 391 10.92 26.33 -9.52
C ALA A 391 10.50 25.02 -10.18
N HIS A 392 9.19 24.87 -10.47
CA HIS A 392 8.66 23.75 -11.24
C HIS A 392 8.93 22.38 -10.59
N ASN A 393 8.51 22.21 -9.32
CA ASN A 393 8.80 21.01 -8.54
C ASN A 393 7.58 20.11 -8.32
N ILE A 394 6.37 20.51 -8.73
CA ILE A 394 5.13 19.78 -8.50
C ILE A 394 4.57 19.27 -9.81
N HIS A 395 4.40 17.97 -9.93
CA HIS A 395 3.72 17.31 -11.05
C HIS A 395 2.21 17.26 -10.78
N PRO A 396 1.39 18.04 -11.49
CA PRO A 396 -0.06 17.88 -11.44
C PRO A 396 -0.47 16.69 -12.31
N ILE A 397 -1.36 15.85 -11.76
CA ILE A 397 -1.80 14.60 -12.38
C ILE A 397 -3.31 14.53 -12.37
N GLU A 398 -3.91 14.42 -13.56
CA GLU A 398 -5.32 14.10 -13.75
C GLU A 398 -5.50 12.64 -14.16
N VAL A 399 -6.50 11.97 -13.62
CA VAL A 399 -6.88 10.59 -13.93
C VAL A 399 -8.18 10.58 -14.71
N LYS A 400 -8.19 9.92 -15.86
CA LYS A 400 -9.34 9.85 -16.78
C LYS A 400 -9.73 8.42 -17.07
N SER A 401 -10.92 8.01 -16.63
CA SER A 401 -11.46 6.67 -16.87
C SER A 401 -12.04 6.50 -18.28
N GLY A 402 -12.73 7.54 -18.76
CA GLY A 402 -13.40 7.51 -20.07
C GLY A 402 -12.48 7.87 -21.24
N THR A 403 -12.94 7.58 -22.45
CA THR A 403 -12.26 7.93 -23.69
C THR A 403 -12.47 9.39 -24.12
N ASN A 404 -13.60 9.99 -23.72
CA ASN A 404 -13.98 11.37 -24.00
C ASN A 404 -13.91 12.19 -22.71
N TYR A 405 -12.92 13.05 -22.61
CA TYR A 405 -12.70 13.88 -21.42
C TYR A 405 -12.13 15.25 -21.80
N THR A 406 -12.18 16.18 -20.86
CA THR A 406 -11.56 17.49 -20.98
C THR A 406 -10.43 17.63 -19.96
N THR A 407 -9.45 18.46 -20.27
CA THR A 407 -8.33 18.83 -19.37
C THR A 407 -8.50 20.24 -18.84
N SER A 408 -9.75 20.70 -18.70
CA SER A 408 -10.05 22.08 -18.27
C SER A 408 -9.47 22.40 -16.91
N SER A 409 -9.60 21.48 -15.92
CA SER A 409 -9.03 21.68 -14.58
C SER A 409 -7.50 21.78 -14.62
N LEU A 410 -6.84 20.89 -15.39
CA LEU A 410 -5.38 20.92 -15.54
C LEU A 410 -4.92 22.24 -16.18
N ASN A 411 -5.58 22.71 -17.24
CA ASN A 411 -5.23 23.96 -17.89
C ASN A 411 -5.39 25.17 -16.95
N LYS A 412 -6.47 25.22 -16.17
CA LYS A 412 -6.67 26.28 -15.16
C LYS A 412 -5.60 26.20 -14.07
N PHE A 413 -5.25 25.00 -13.60
CA PHE A 413 -4.20 24.78 -12.61
C PHE A 413 -2.85 25.26 -13.12
N LEU A 414 -2.46 24.88 -14.33
CA LEU A 414 -1.21 25.31 -14.97
C LEU A 414 -1.14 26.82 -15.17
N ALA A 415 -2.24 27.45 -15.49
CA ALA A 415 -2.30 28.92 -15.60
C ALA A 415 -2.10 29.61 -14.24
N LYS A 416 -2.75 29.07 -13.17
CA LYS A 416 -2.68 29.63 -11.82
C LYS A 416 -1.33 29.38 -11.14
N PHE A 417 -0.77 28.18 -11.29
CA PHE A 417 0.43 27.72 -10.59
C PHE A 417 1.60 27.44 -11.56
N LYS A 418 1.78 28.31 -12.56
CA LYS A 418 2.79 28.15 -13.59
C LYS A 418 4.22 27.98 -13.03
N ALA A 419 4.55 28.75 -11.99
CA ALA A 419 5.90 28.70 -11.39
C ALA A 419 6.16 27.44 -10.56
N GLN A 420 5.11 26.82 -10.00
CA GLN A 420 5.19 25.63 -9.17
C GLN A 420 5.13 24.34 -9.99
N SER A 421 4.40 24.38 -11.13
CA SER A 421 4.13 23.20 -11.96
C SER A 421 5.36 22.74 -12.70
N ALA A 422 5.71 21.46 -12.47
CA ALA A 422 6.65 20.68 -13.27
C ALA A 422 5.92 20.07 -14.49
N GLN A 423 6.36 18.90 -14.98
CA GLN A 423 5.70 18.18 -16.06
C GLN A 423 4.27 17.78 -15.65
N PRO A 424 3.22 18.24 -16.35
CA PRO A 424 1.85 17.76 -16.12
C PRO A 424 1.61 16.40 -16.79
N TYR A 425 0.76 15.58 -16.14
CA TYR A 425 0.38 14.26 -16.62
C TYR A 425 -1.13 14.09 -16.68
N VAL A 426 -1.58 13.37 -17.70
CA VAL A 426 -2.94 12.81 -17.80
C VAL A 426 -2.82 11.30 -17.87
N ILE A 427 -3.31 10.61 -16.85
CA ILE A 427 -3.33 9.15 -16.77
C ILE A 427 -4.63 8.64 -17.35
N HIS A 428 -4.57 7.78 -18.36
CA HIS A 428 -5.73 7.32 -19.11
C HIS A 428 -5.57 5.88 -19.67
N SER A 429 -6.57 5.41 -20.39
CA SER A 429 -6.55 4.06 -20.97
C SER A 429 -5.85 3.97 -22.35
N LYS A 430 -5.51 5.10 -22.99
CA LYS A 430 -4.84 5.12 -24.30
C LYS A 430 -3.32 4.99 -24.15
N ASP A 431 -2.61 4.78 -25.26
CA ASP A 431 -1.17 4.67 -25.31
C ASP A 431 -0.47 6.01 -24.99
N TRP A 432 0.83 5.96 -24.77
CA TRP A 432 1.65 7.13 -24.45
C TRP A 432 1.65 8.16 -25.59
N GLU A 433 1.45 9.42 -25.25
CA GLU A 433 1.50 10.56 -26.15
C GLU A 433 1.99 11.81 -25.41
N MET A 434 2.78 12.65 -26.10
CA MET A 434 3.07 14.01 -25.60
C MET A 434 2.37 15.02 -26.51
N LYS A 435 1.53 15.87 -25.90
CA LYS A 435 0.79 16.88 -26.62
C LYS A 435 0.68 18.18 -25.78
N ASP A 436 0.98 19.32 -26.40
CA ASP A 436 0.89 20.66 -25.79
C ASP A 436 1.63 20.78 -24.42
N GLY A 437 2.78 20.08 -24.30
CA GLY A 437 3.57 20.04 -23.08
C GLY A 437 3.01 19.15 -21.95
N VAL A 438 1.93 18.44 -22.21
CA VAL A 438 1.31 17.46 -21.29
C VAL A 438 1.69 16.05 -21.76
N ILE A 439 2.09 15.20 -20.81
CA ILE A 439 2.29 13.77 -21.08
C ILE A 439 0.99 13.03 -20.78
N TYR A 440 0.46 12.35 -21.77
CA TYR A 440 -0.65 11.41 -21.67
C TYR A 440 -0.05 10.01 -21.59
N MET A 441 -0.39 9.25 -20.53
CA MET A 441 0.21 7.95 -20.33
C MET A 441 -0.79 6.91 -19.79
N PRO A 442 -0.63 5.64 -20.20
CA PRO A 442 -1.50 4.57 -19.72
C PRO A 442 -1.29 4.29 -18.23
N PHE A 443 -2.33 3.77 -17.56
CA PHE A 443 -2.35 3.46 -16.12
C PHE A 443 -1.17 2.62 -15.65
N TYR A 444 -0.74 1.64 -16.44
CA TYR A 444 0.35 0.73 -16.07
C TYR A 444 1.75 1.39 -16.02
N MET A 445 1.88 2.63 -16.51
CA MET A 445 3.12 3.40 -16.40
C MET A 445 3.24 4.21 -15.10
N VAL A 446 2.16 4.37 -14.33
CA VAL A 446 2.14 5.17 -13.09
C VAL A 446 3.26 4.79 -12.10
N PRO A 447 3.61 3.50 -11.89
CA PRO A 447 4.70 3.14 -10.97
C PRO A 447 6.09 3.63 -11.40
N LEU A 448 6.21 4.20 -12.58
CA LEU A 448 7.48 4.69 -13.15
C LEU A 448 7.65 6.22 -13.00
N LEU A 449 6.64 6.90 -12.43
CA LEU A 449 6.69 8.31 -12.04
C LEU A 449 7.31 8.45 -10.66
#